data_b715e5bf8db0d9c99eec2f7b1c0a950c
#
_entry.id   b715e5bf8db0d9c99eec2f7b1c0a950c
#
_cell.length_a   1.000
_cell.length_b   1.000
_cell.length_c   1.000
_cell.angle_alpha   90.00
_cell.angle_beta   90.00
_cell.angle_gamma   90.00
#
_symmetry.space_group_name_H-M   'P 1'
#
loop_
_entity.id
_entity.type
_entity.pdbx_description
1 polymer ?
#
loop_
_entity_poly.entity_id
_entity_poly.type
_entity_poly.pdbx_seq_one_letter_code
_entity_poly.pdbx_strand_id
1 'polypeptide(L)'
;HTILNSLRMYNKRFRTEYGQMVIAIDSYSWRKEIYPEYKFKRASARKESPIDWKSIFVIIDKIKLELKENFPYKVVEVDRCEADDIIGVLALDTQEFGQHDKVMIVSGDKDFIQLHQFNNIRQYSPITKKFIQNPDPKAYLLEHLLKGDSSDGVPNVLSPDNTFSEGIRQSPMTQKKIAKYTIDNLD
;
A
#
# COMPACT_ATOMS: atom_id res chain seq x y z
N HIS A 1 -23.65 3.61 -2.05
CA HIS A 1 -24.03 2.83 -0.85
C HIS A 1 -22.97 1.79 -0.44
N THR A 2 -22.35 1.05 -1.38
CA THR A 2 -21.39 -0.04 -1.05
C THR A 2 -20.19 0.48 -0.25
N ILE A 3 -19.53 1.56 -0.69
CA ILE A 3 -18.36 2.14 -0.01
C ILE A 3 -18.74 2.58 1.42
N LEU A 4 -19.82 3.34 1.59
CA LEU A 4 -20.25 3.83 2.91
C LEU A 4 -20.61 2.68 3.85
N ASN A 5 -21.27 1.62 3.34
CA ASN A 5 -21.59 0.44 4.13
C ASN A 5 -20.33 -0.29 4.58
N SER A 6 -19.32 -0.39 3.71
CA SER A 6 -18.03 -1.00 4.06
C SER A 6 -17.30 -0.20 5.14
N LEU A 7 -17.23 1.11 5.01
CA LEU A 7 -16.62 2.00 6.01
C LEU A 7 -17.33 1.87 7.36
N ARG A 8 -18.68 1.93 7.36
CA ARG A 8 -19.48 1.74 8.57
C ARG A 8 -19.24 0.39 9.23
N MET A 9 -19.16 -0.68 8.43
CA MET A 9 -18.92 -2.03 8.92
C MET A 9 -17.55 -2.14 9.60
N TYR A 10 -16.49 -1.64 8.98
CA TYR A 10 -15.14 -1.69 9.55
C TYR A 10 -15.01 -0.77 10.77
N ASN A 11 -15.60 0.42 10.73
CA ASN A 11 -15.65 1.30 11.89
C ASN A 11 -16.34 0.60 13.07
N LYS A 12 -17.53 0.00 12.87
CA LYS A 12 -18.23 -0.75 13.92
C LYS A 12 -17.40 -1.91 14.45
N ARG A 13 -16.66 -2.60 13.58
CA ARG A 13 -15.88 -3.79 13.96
C ARG A 13 -14.66 -3.46 14.79
N PHE A 14 -13.94 -2.39 14.43
CA PHE A 14 -12.61 -2.14 14.97
C PHE A 14 -12.51 -0.95 15.92
N ARG A 15 -13.48 -0.04 15.93
CA ARG A 15 -13.41 1.21 16.69
C ARG A 15 -13.15 1.03 18.19
N THR A 16 -13.76 0.02 18.81
CA THR A 16 -13.64 -0.19 20.25
C THR A 16 -12.20 -0.51 20.67
N GLU A 17 -11.47 -1.24 19.84
CA GLU A 17 -10.10 -1.66 20.15
C GLU A 17 -9.04 -0.68 19.57
N TYR A 18 -9.31 -0.09 18.39
CA TYR A 18 -8.33 0.69 17.61
C TYR A 18 -8.67 2.19 17.49
N GLY A 19 -9.75 2.63 18.13
CA GLY A 19 -10.09 4.04 18.13
C GLY A 19 -10.72 4.56 16.84
N GLN A 20 -10.47 5.82 16.52
CA GLN A 20 -11.10 6.50 15.41
C GLN A 20 -10.57 6.00 14.05
N MET A 21 -11.49 5.82 13.10
CA MET A 21 -11.12 5.50 11.73
C MET A 21 -10.49 6.72 11.02
N VAL A 22 -9.36 6.48 10.40
CA VAL A 22 -8.71 7.38 9.48
C VAL A 22 -8.80 6.80 8.08
N ILE A 23 -9.18 7.61 7.10
CA ILE A 23 -9.29 7.23 5.68
C ILE A 23 -8.15 7.92 4.94
N ALA A 24 -7.19 7.15 4.46
CA ALA A 24 -6.12 7.61 3.60
C ALA A 24 -6.57 7.59 2.14
N ILE A 25 -6.28 8.65 1.41
CA ILE A 25 -6.66 8.82 0.00
C ILE A 25 -5.42 9.00 -0.86
N ASP A 26 -5.41 8.25 -1.98
CA ASP A 26 -4.35 8.38 -3.00
C ASP A 26 -4.38 9.75 -3.67
N SER A 27 -3.19 10.32 -3.84
CA SER A 27 -2.89 11.43 -4.74
C SER A 27 -1.92 10.98 -5.85
N TYR A 28 -1.40 11.91 -6.63
CA TYR A 28 -0.34 11.61 -7.60
C TYR A 28 0.92 11.14 -6.87
N SER A 29 1.53 10.05 -7.35
CA SER A 29 2.71 9.49 -6.67
C SER A 29 3.98 10.25 -7.02
N TRP A 30 4.71 10.73 -6.00
CA TRP A 30 6.04 11.32 -6.12
C TRP A 30 7.06 10.36 -6.77
N ARG A 31 6.83 9.04 -6.63
CA ARG A 31 7.71 8.00 -7.19
C ARG A 31 7.89 8.12 -8.68
N LYS A 32 6.89 8.61 -9.42
CA LYS A 32 6.97 8.80 -10.87
C LYS A 32 7.94 9.90 -11.29
N GLU A 33 8.29 10.81 -10.41
CA GLU A 33 9.26 11.86 -10.67
C GLU A 33 10.69 11.33 -10.61
N ILE A 34 10.92 10.33 -9.75
CA ILE A 34 12.22 9.69 -9.58
C ILE A 34 12.35 8.47 -10.50
N TYR A 35 11.26 7.72 -10.66
CA TYR A 35 11.21 6.49 -11.44
C TYR A 35 10.03 6.52 -12.42
N PRO A 36 10.22 6.99 -13.66
CA PRO A 36 9.15 7.15 -14.65
C PRO A 36 8.42 5.85 -15.00
N GLU A 37 9.11 4.71 -14.88
CA GLU A 37 8.57 3.37 -15.14
C GLU A 37 7.56 2.90 -14.07
N TYR A 38 7.49 3.60 -12.95
CA TYR A 38 6.59 3.24 -11.84
C TYR A 38 5.13 3.19 -12.29
N LYS A 39 4.52 2.01 -12.14
CA LYS A 39 3.11 1.75 -12.50
C LYS A 39 2.75 2.07 -13.96
N PHE A 40 3.73 2.04 -14.89
CA PHE A 40 3.51 2.44 -16.29
C PHE A 40 2.43 1.58 -16.99
N LYS A 41 2.37 0.27 -16.71
CA LYS A 41 1.37 -0.64 -17.27
C LYS A 41 -0.07 -0.26 -16.89
N ARG A 42 -0.27 0.38 -15.75
CA ARG A 42 -1.62 0.78 -15.30
C ARG A 42 -2.26 1.83 -16.23
N ALA A 43 -1.45 2.72 -16.82
CA ALA A 43 -1.94 3.73 -17.75
C ALA A 43 -2.39 3.10 -19.09
N SER A 44 -1.60 2.17 -19.63
CA SER A 44 -1.94 1.44 -20.86
C SER A 44 -3.17 0.55 -20.65
N ALA A 45 -3.20 -0.22 -19.56
CA ALA A 45 -4.33 -1.08 -19.23
C ALA A 45 -5.65 -0.31 -19.07
N ARG A 46 -5.59 0.93 -18.53
CA ARG A 46 -6.79 1.78 -18.44
C ARG A 46 -7.28 2.25 -19.81
N LYS A 47 -6.36 2.57 -20.73
CA LYS A 47 -6.72 2.99 -22.10
C LYS A 47 -7.37 1.86 -22.91
N GLU A 48 -6.95 0.63 -22.68
CA GLU A 48 -7.44 -0.56 -23.37
C GLU A 48 -8.72 -1.14 -22.72
N SER A 49 -9.04 -0.67 -21.52
CA SER A 49 -10.20 -1.14 -20.75
C SER A 49 -11.50 -0.60 -21.34
N PRO A 50 -12.58 -1.40 -21.44
CA PRO A 50 -13.91 -0.91 -21.82
C PRO A 50 -14.58 -0.07 -20.74
N ILE A 51 -13.96 0.12 -19.60
CA ILE A 51 -14.51 0.84 -18.45
C ILE A 51 -14.35 2.35 -18.66
N ASP A 52 -15.42 3.12 -18.41
CA ASP A 52 -15.35 4.59 -18.38
C ASP A 52 -14.68 5.08 -17.10
N TRP A 53 -13.36 5.03 -17.09
CA TRP A 53 -12.54 5.48 -15.97
C TRP A 53 -12.75 6.95 -15.61
N LYS A 54 -13.08 7.80 -16.59
CA LYS A 54 -13.32 9.22 -16.35
C LYS A 54 -14.54 9.42 -15.43
N SER A 55 -15.65 8.75 -15.73
CA SER A 55 -16.84 8.80 -14.88
C SER A 55 -16.60 8.20 -13.49
N ILE A 56 -15.79 7.12 -13.41
CA ILE A 56 -15.41 6.53 -12.11
C ILE A 56 -14.63 7.53 -11.26
N PHE A 57 -13.64 8.22 -11.81
CA PHE A 57 -12.86 9.22 -11.05
C PHE A 57 -13.74 10.39 -10.58
N VAL A 58 -14.66 10.89 -11.42
CA VAL A 58 -15.61 11.92 -11.01
C VAL A 58 -16.47 11.45 -9.82
N ILE A 59 -16.90 10.20 -9.82
CA ILE A 59 -17.69 9.63 -8.71
C ILE A 59 -16.81 9.50 -7.45
N ILE A 60 -15.58 9.04 -7.59
CA ILE A 60 -14.64 8.93 -6.47
C ILE A 60 -14.39 10.30 -5.84
N ASP A 61 -14.17 11.34 -6.63
CA ASP A 61 -13.95 12.70 -6.11
C ASP A 61 -15.17 13.24 -5.37
N LYS A 62 -16.38 12.97 -5.85
CA LYS A 62 -17.62 13.29 -5.11
C LYS A 62 -17.68 12.54 -3.78
N ILE A 63 -17.35 11.25 -3.75
CA ILE A 63 -17.34 10.46 -2.51
C ILE A 63 -16.30 10.99 -1.53
N LYS A 64 -15.10 11.38 -2.01
CA LYS A 64 -14.07 12.01 -1.17
C LYS A 64 -14.60 13.28 -0.49
N LEU A 65 -15.24 14.15 -1.26
CA LEU A 65 -15.82 15.39 -0.74
C LEU A 65 -16.89 15.11 0.30
N GLU A 66 -17.84 14.23 0.00
CA GLU A 66 -18.89 13.81 0.93
C GLU A 66 -18.31 13.25 2.24
N LEU A 67 -17.27 12.41 2.15
CA LEU A 67 -16.62 11.84 3.33
C LEU A 67 -15.94 12.92 4.19
N LYS A 68 -15.33 13.92 3.57
CA LYS A 68 -14.69 15.05 4.27
C LYS A 68 -15.68 15.97 4.97
N GLU A 69 -16.80 16.25 4.31
CA GLU A 69 -17.74 17.29 4.75
C GLU A 69 -18.86 16.76 5.65
N ASN A 70 -19.35 15.54 5.38
CA ASN A 70 -20.63 15.06 5.94
C ASN A 70 -20.48 13.83 6.83
N PHE A 71 -19.27 13.28 6.99
CA PHE A 71 -19.05 12.07 7.78
C PHE A 71 -18.07 12.29 8.94
N PRO A 72 -18.26 11.59 10.08
CA PRO A 72 -17.41 11.76 11.26
C PRO A 72 -16.06 11.01 11.14
N TYR A 73 -15.55 10.85 9.92
CA TYR A 73 -14.27 10.19 9.69
C TYR A 73 -13.15 11.22 9.50
N LYS A 74 -11.96 10.89 9.98
CA LYS A 74 -10.76 11.64 9.62
C LYS A 74 -10.33 11.23 8.22
N VAL A 75 -10.40 12.15 7.27
CA VAL A 75 -9.96 11.92 5.88
C VAL A 75 -8.66 12.64 5.65
N VAL A 76 -7.62 11.91 5.27
CA VAL A 76 -6.27 12.42 5.01
C VAL A 76 -5.92 12.20 3.56
N GLU A 77 -5.59 13.27 2.88
CA GLU A 77 -5.09 13.30 1.51
C GLU A 77 -3.91 14.27 1.49
N VAL A 78 -2.77 13.81 1.03
CA VAL A 78 -1.54 14.60 0.96
C VAL A 78 -1.12 14.67 -0.50
N ASP A 79 -0.84 15.89 -0.97
CA ASP A 79 -0.38 16.07 -2.34
C ASP A 79 0.87 15.25 -2.62
N ARG A 80 0.91 14.60 -3.79
CA ARG A 80 2.00 13.74 -4.26
C ARG A 80 2.25 12.47 -3.45
N CYS A 81 1.41 12.13 -2.46
CA CYS A 81 1.51 10.90 -1.65
C CYS A 81 0.44 9.88 -2.04
N GLU A 82 0.82 8.61 -2.08
CA GLU A 82 -0.14 7.51 -2.16
C GLU A 82 -0.74 7.24 -0.77
N ALA A 83 -1.90 6.59 -0.72
CA ALA A 83 -2.53 6.23 0.55
C ALA A 83 -1.62 5.36 1.42
N ASP A 84 -0.80 4.53 0.79
CA ASP A 84 0.16 3.65 1.47
C ASP A 84 1.25 4.43 2.20
N ASP A 85 1.72 5.56 1.63
CA ASP A 85 2.66 6.47 2.28
C ASP A 85 2.05 7.07 3.55
N ILE A 86 0.80 7.53 3.44
CA ILE A 86 0.07 8.13 4.56
C ILE A 86 -0.13 7.10 5.68
N ILE A 87 -0.56 5.89 5.34
CA ILE A 87 -0.76 4.80 6.31
C ILE A 87 0.56 4.42 6.97
N GLY A 88 1.64 4.31 6.18
CA GLY A 88 2.97 4.00 6.70
C GLY A 88 3.46 5.03 7.71
N VAL A 89 3.38 6.32 7.37
CA VAL A 89 3.78 7.42 8.27
C VAL A 89 2.94 7.42 9.55
N LEU A 90 1.60 7.34 9.45
CA LEU A 90 0.72 7.33 10.62
C LEU A 90 0.96 6.12 11.52
N ALA A 91 1.26 4.96 10.93
CA ALA A 91 1.59 3.77 11.69
C ALA A 91 2.94 3.88 12.40
N LEU A 92 3.95 4.48 11.76
CA LEU A 92 5.27 4.74 12.36
C LEU A 92 5.20 5.80 13.47
N ASP A 93 4.38 6.82 13.32
CA ASP A 93 4.15 7.87 14.32
C ASP A 93 3.71 7.26 15.68
N THR A 94 2.97 6.15 15.66
CA THR A 94 2.60 5.44 16.89
C THR A 94 3.78 4.77 17.60
N GLN A 95 4.95 4.70 17.01
CA GLN A 95 6.16 4.17 17.64
C GLN A 95 6.98 5.24 18.36
N GLU A 96 6.68 6.51 18.09
CA GLU A 96 7.38 7.63 18.71
C GLU A 96 6.87 7.88 20.13
N PHE A 97 7.76 8.43 20.99
CA PHE A 97 7.43 8.86 22.34
C PHE A 97 6.82 7.78 23.26
N GLY A 98 6.94 6.49 22.90
CA GLY A 98 6.43 5.39 23.72
C GLY A 98 4.90 5.26 23.75
N GLN A 99 4.19 5.85 22.80
CA GLN A 99 2.72 5.82 22.78
C GLN A 99 2.16 4.46 22.43
N HIS A 100 2.70 3.76 21.46
CA HIS A 100 2.30 2.42 21.02
C HIS A 100 0.78 2.20 20.89
N ASP A 101 0.05 3.21 20.39
CA ASP A 101 -1.37 3.09 20.12
C ASP A 101 -1.64 1.92 19.17
N LYS A 102 -2.70 1.16 19.44
CA LYS A 102 -3.08 0.03 18.59
C LYS A 102 -3.53 0.52 17.22
N VAL A 103 -2.97 -0.04 16.16
CA VAL A 103 -3.30 0.29 14.78
C VAL A 103 -3.88 -0.93 14.06
N MET A 104 -5.04 -0.75 13.40
CA MET A 104 -5.61 -1.70 12.47
C MET A 104 -5.56 -1.16 11.06
N ILE A 105 -4.67 -1.70 10.24
CA ILE A 105 -4.61 -1.40 8.80
C ILE A 105 -5.65 -2.25 8.09
N VAL A 106 -6.65 -1.62 7.47
CA VAL A 106 -7.68 -2.31 6.68
C VAL A 106 -7.29 -2.25 5.20
N SER A 107 -6.39 -3.12 4.80
CA SER A 107 -5.89 -3.24 3.44
C SER A 107 -5.48 -4.68 3.13
N GLY A 108 -5.66 -5.09 1.87
CA GLY A 108 -5.14 -6.38 1.37
C GLY A 108 -3.71 -6.30 0.86
N ASP A 109 -3.12 -5.10 0.84
CA ASP A 109 -1.79 -4.87 0.31
C ASP A 109 -0.73 -5.52 1.20
N LYS A 110 0.18 -6.25 0.55
CA LYS A 110 1.24 -6.99 1.25
C LYS A 110 2.42 -6.10 1.64
N ASP A 111 2.51 -4.90 1.10
CA ASP A 111 3.58 -3.97 1.43
C ASP A 111 3.51 -3.52 2.89
N PHE A 112 2.30 -3.55 3.49
CA PHE A 112 2.13 -3.30 4.91
C PHE A 112 2.68 -4.40 5.83
N ILE A 113 3.07 -5.57 5.30
CA ILE A 113 3.68 -6.65 6.10
C ILE A 113 4.95 -6.15 6.80
N GLN A 114 5.70 -5.23 6.20
CA GLN A 114 6.87 -4.63 6.83
C GLN A 114 6.56 -3.95 8.18
N LEU A 115 5.34 -3.49 8.37
CA LEU A 115 4.89 -2.86 9.62
C LEU A 115 4.53 -3.86 10.71
N HIS A 116 4.39 -5.16 10.38
CA HIS A 116 4.10 -6.21 11.38
C HIS A 116 5.27 -6.46 12.35
N GLN A 117 6.44 -5.87 12.12
CA GLN A 117 7.52 -5.85 13.10
C GLN A 117 7.14 -5.12 14.40
N PHE A 118 6.10 -4.29 14.37
CA PHE A 118 5.58 -3.56 15.53
C PHE A 118 4.39 -4.30 16.14
N ASN A 119 4.46 -4.63 17.43
CA ASN A 119 3.47 -5.46 18.13
C ASN A 119 2.07 -4.83 18.23
N ASN A 120 1.99 -3.50 18.15
CA ASN A 120 0.75 -2.73 18.20
C ASN A 120 0.04 -2.61 16.85
N ILE A 121 0.67 -3.05 15.74
CA ILE A 121 0.12 -2.94 14.40
C ILE A 121 -0.41 -4.29 13.94
N ARG A 122 -1.64 -4.30 13.42
CA ARG A 122 -2.27 -5.45 12.78
C ARG A 122 -2.87 -5.07 11.45
N GLN A 123 -3.01 -6.04 10.56
CA GLN A 123 -3.58 -5.86 9.23
C GLN A 123 -4.75 -6.81 9.00
N TYR A 124 -5.81 -6.27 8.38
CA TYR A 124 -6.99 -7.03 7.98
C TYR A 124 -7.28 -6.83 6.50
N SER A 125 -7.37 -7.92 5.75
CA SER A 125 -7.73 -7.88 4.33
C SER A 125 -9.25 -7.79 4.16
N PRO A 126 -9.77 -6.72 3.55
CA PRO A 126 -11.20 -6.59 3.25
C PRO A 126 -11.66 -7.56 2.17
N ILE A 127 -10.75 -8.02 1.31
CA ILE A 127 -11.03 -8.94 0.19
C ILE A 127 -11.19 -10.36 0.72
N THR A 128 -10.19 -10.87 1.43
CA THR A 128 -10.21 -12.25 1.96
C THR A 128 -10.98 -12.37 3.28
N LYS A 129 -11.32 -11.24 3.91
CA LYS A 129 -11.97 -11.14 5.23
C LYS A 129 -11.19 -11.84 6.35
N LYS A 130 -9.86 -11.81 6.24
CA LYS A 130 -8.93 -12.44 7.19
C LYS A 130 -7.87 -11.45 7.66
N PHE A 131 -7.32 -11.70 8.85
CA PHE A 131 -6.09 -11.04 9.27
C PHE A 131 -4.93 -11.51 8.42
N ILE A 132 -4.06 -10.58 8.03
CA ILE A 132 -2.78 -10.87 7.41
C ILE A 132 -1.74 -10.89 8.52
N GLN A 133 -0.98 -11.96 8.59
CA GLN A 133 0.12 -12.14 9.55
C GLN A 133 1.32 -12.69 8.82
N ASN A 134 2.50 -12.21 9.17
CA ASN A 134 3.77 -12.74 8.69
C ASN A 134 4.68 -12.98 9.91
N PRO A 135 5.25 -14.17 10.06
CA PRO A 135 6.11 -14.49 11.21
C PRO A 135 7.47 -13.80 11.14
N ASP A 136 7.91 -13.40 9.95
CA ASP A 136 9.19 -12.71 9.74
C ASP A 136 9.03 -11.54 8.75
N PRO A 137 8.55 -10.38 9.22
CA PRO A 137 8.37 -9.19 8.38
C PRO A 137 9.67 -8.68 7.76
N LYS A 138 10.82 -8.86 8.44
CA LYS A 138 12.13 -8.42 7.94
C LYS A 138 12.59 -9.28 6.78
N ALA A 139 12.49 -10.61 6.90
CA ALA A 139 12.80 -11.50 5.79
C ALA A 139 11.86 -11.29 4.61
N TYR A 140 10.58 -11.00 4.87
CA TYR A 140 9.63 -10.64 3.82
C TYR A 140 10.06 -9.37 3.08
N LEU A 141 10.40 -8.31 3.81
CA LEU A 141 10.87 -7.04 3.23
C LEU A 141 12.12 -7.24 2.38
N LEU A 142 13.11 -7.97 2.92
CA LEU A 142 14.34 -8.28 2.18
C LEU A 142 14.04 -9.00 0.86
N GLU A 143 13.22 -10.05 0.92
CA GLU A 143 12.83 -10.80 -0.27
C GLU A 143 12.13 -9.89 -1.29
N HIS A 144 11.24 -9.02 -0.83
CA HIS A 144 10.49 -8.09 -1.68
C HIS A 144 11.41 -7.06 -2.35
N LEU A 145 12.34 -6.46 -1.60
CA LEU A 145 13.35 -5.54 -2.14
C LEU A 145 14.22 -6.21 -3.22
N LEU A 146 14.66 -7.44 -2.98
CA LEU A 146 15.51 -8.14 -3.94
C LEU A 146 14.76 -8.60 -5.19
N LYS A 147 13.50 -9.03 -5.05
CA LYS A 147 12.66 -9.52 -6.15
C LYS A 147 12.03 -8.40 -6.98
N GLY A 148 11.91 -7.21 -6.42
CA GLY A 148 11.12 -6.14 -7.01
C GLY A 148 9.63 -6.42 -7.02
N ASP A 149 8.86 -5.55 -7.63
CA ASP A 149 7.42 -5.67 -7.83
C ASP A 149 7.03 -5.45 -9.29
N SER A 150 6.70 -6.52 -9.98
CA SER A 150 6.30 -6.46 -11.39
C SER A 150 4.95 -5.76 -11.59
N SER A 151 4.08 -5.71 -10.58
CA SER A 151 2.79 -5.02 -10.64
C SER A 151 2.95 -3.50 -10.61
N ASP A 152 3.98 -3.04 -9.93
CA ASP A 152 4.38 -1.64 -9.85
C ASP A 152 5.45 -1.23 -10.87
N GLY A 153 5.90 -2.20 -11.68
CA GLY A 153 6.88 -1.94 -12.74
C GLY A 153 8.32 -1.92 -12.23
N VAL A 154 8.57 -2.39 -10.99
CA VAL A 154 9.90 -2.43 -10.38
C VAL A 154 10.54 -3.79 -10.62
N PRO A 155 11.60 -3.90 -11.43
CA PRO A 155 12.30 -5.16 -11.66
C PRO A 155 13.12 -5.57 -10.43
N ASN A 156 13.56 -6.82 -10.42
CA ASN A 156 14.47 -7.29 -9.38
C ASN A 156 15.85 -6.61 -9.48
N VAL A 157 16.59 -6.58 -8.39
CA VAL A 157 17.89 -5.89 -8.26
C VAL A 157 18.99 -6.34 -9.24
N LEU A 158 18.79 -7.45 -9.96
CA LEU A 158 19.73 -7.96 -10.98
C LEU A 158 19.34 -7.54 -12.40
N SER A 159 18.28 -6.74 -12.56
CA SER A 159 17.72 -6.37 -13.85
C SER A 159 17.69 -4.85 -14.00
N PRO A 160 17.89 -4.31 -15.20
CA PRO A 160 17.80 -2.87 -15.44
C PRO A 160 16.39 -2.31 -15.17
N ASP A 161 16.31 -1.03 -14.83
CA ASP A 161 15.04 -0.35 -14.50
C ASP A 161 14.01 -0.37 -15.64
N ASN A 162 14.47 -0.31 -16.90
CA ASN A 162 13.63 -0.34 -18.09
C ASN A 162 13.19 -1.76 -18.52
N THR A 163 13.49 -2.78 -17.71
CA THR A 163 13.22 -4.19 -18.05
C THR A 163 11.79 -4.42 -18.50
N PHE A 164 10.82 -3.87 -17.79
CA PHE A 164 9.41 -4.10 -18.11
C PHE A 164 8.85 -3.20 -19.21
N SER A 165 9.36 -1.98 -19.36
CA SER A 165 8.93 -1.05 -20.41
C SER A 165 9.46 -1.48 -21.79
N GLU A 166 10.64 -2.07 -21.84
CA GLU A 166 11.23 -2.61 -23.06
C GLU A 166 10.89 -4.09 -23.32
N GLY A 167 10.12 -4.72 -22.44
CA GLY A 167 9.73 -6.12 -22.57
C GLY A 167 10.89 -7.12 -22.41
N ILE A 168 11.97 -6.71 -21.74
CA ILE A 168 13.14 -7.54 -21.50
C ILE A 168 12.83 -8.59 -20.42
N ARG A 169 13.38 -9.79 -20.56
CA ARG A 169 13.25 -10.82 -19.52
C ARG A 169 14.15 -10.51 -18.34
N GLN A 170 13.59 -10.50 -17.12
CA GLN A 170 14.38 -10.31 -15.91
C GLN A 170 15.45 -11.40 -15.71
N SER A 171 16.58 -10.99 -15.15
CA SER A 171 17.56 -11.92 -14.60
C SER A 171 16.94 -12.73 -13.44
N PRO A 172 17.16 -14.07 -13.36
CA PRO A 172 16.49 -14.88 -12.34
C PRO A 172 17.03 -14.55 -10.92
N MET A 173 16.14 -14.14 -10.04
CA MET A 173 16.37 -13.97 -8.60
C MET A 173 15.86 -15.22 -7.87
N THR A 174 16.75 -16.18 -7.62
CA THR A 174 16.41 -17.45 -6.96
C THR A 174 16.52 -17.35 -5.44
N GLN A 175 15.80 -18.22 -4.69
CA GLN A 175 15.93 -18.29 -3.23
C GLN A 175 17.38 -18.51 -2.75
N LYS A 176 18.19 -19.28 -3.51
CA LYS A 176 19.62 -19.47 -3.23
C LYS A 176 20.43 -18.17 -3.33
N LYS A 177 20.03 -17.25 -4.22
CA LYS A 177 20.64 -15.92 -4.31
C LYS A 177 20.18 -15.03 -3.16
N ILE A 178 18.88 -15.01 -2.87
CA ILE A 178 18.29 -14.24 -1.77
C ILE A 178 18.93 -14.61 -0.43
N ALA A 179 19.12 -15.90 -0.16
CA ALA A 179 19.72 -16.40 1.07
C ALA A 179 21.17 -15.92 1.34
N LYS A 180 21.81 -15.26 0.37
CA LYS A 180 23.14 -14.65 0.54
C LYS A 180 23.11 -13.24 1.12
N TYR A 181 21.92 -12.63 1.18
CA TYR A 181 21.73 -11.28 1.65
C TYR A 181 21.07 -11.27 3.01
N THR A 182 21.40 -10.27 3.81
CA THR A 182 20.66 -9.91 5.03
C THR A 182 20.25 -8.44 4.93
N ILE A 183 19.29 -8.01 5.74
CA ILE A 183 18.90 -6.59 5.76
C ILE A 183 20.07 -5.68 6.12
N ASP A 184 20.98 -6.17 6.97
CA ASP A 184 22.12 -5.39 7.47
C ASP A 184 23.26 -5.25 6.43
N ASN A 185 23.19 -5.93 5.28
CA ASN A 185 24.17 -5.86 4.20
C ASN A 185 23.58 -5.44 2.85
N LEU A 186 22.53 -4.64 2.89
CA LEU A 186 21.88 -4.02 1.73
C LEU A 186 22.37 -2.57 1.46
N ASP A 187 23.47 -2.17 2.06
CA ASP A 187 24.11 -0.86 1.83
C ASP A 187 24.72 -0.75 0.43
#